data_07dc311ad350b217836a6657d545984c
#
_entry.id   07dc311ad350b217836a6657d545984c
#
_cell.length_a   1.000
_cell.length_b   1.000
_cell.length_c   1.000
_cell.angle_alpha   90.00
_cell.angle_beta   90.00
_cell.angle_gamma   90.00
#
_symmetry.space_group_name_H-M   'P 1'
#
loop_
_entity.id
_entity.type
_entity.pdbx_description
1 polymer ?
#
loop_
_entity_poly.entity_id
_entity_poly.type
_entity_poly.pdbx_seq_one_letter_code
_entity_poly.pdbx_strand_id
1 'polypeptide(L)'
;REDLDARVDLRTKMMREQGFVNEVKEIRSRLGVTASRALGYKQIMDYLDGLCSEDDAFSDIAQKTKRLARKQMGWFGRDSRIHWVNALQPDVVDVSMKIINAADNGDFKDDLIAESTSHHLGALIDE
;
A
#
# COMPACT_ATOMS: atom_id res chain seq x y z
N ARG A 1 7.28 -6.99 7.27
CA ARG A 1 5.87 -7.38 7.15
C ARG A 1 5.06 -6.90 8.34
N GLU A 2 5.45 -7.23 9.55
CA GLU A 2 4.77 -6.82 10.78
C GLU A 2 4.65 -5.29 10.88
N ASP A 3 5.72 -4.56 10.58
CA ASP A 3 5.71 -3.10 10.56
C ASP A 3 4.71 -2.52 9.54
N LEU A 4 4.61 -3.15 8.37
CA LEU A 4 3.66 -2.71 7.34
C LEU A 4 2.21 -2.95 7.78
N ASP A 5 1.93 -4.11 8.33
CA ASP A 5 0.60 -4.46 8.82
C ASP A 5 0.17 -3.53 9.99
N ALA A 6 1.08 -3.26 10.93
CA ALA A 6 0.85 -2.31 12.02
C ALA A 6 0.59 -0.88 11.51
N ARG A 7 1.33 -0.43 10.49
CA ARG A 7 1.10 0.89 9.86
C ARG A 7 -0.24 0.97 9.14
N VAL A 8 -0.67 -0.11 8.49
CA VAL A 8 -1.99 -0.17 7.84
C VAL A 8 -3.10 -0.05 8.89
N ASP A 9 -2.98 -0.77 10.00
CA ASP A 9 -3.96 -0.70 11.09
C ASP A 9 -4.02 0.70 11.70
N LEU A 10 -2.87 1.28 12.01
CA LEU A 10 -2.78 2.64 12.54
C LEU A 10 -3.38 3.66 11.57
N ARG A 11 -3.03 3.58 10.28
CA ARG A 11 -3.56 4.48 9.26
C ARG A 11 -5.08 4.37 9.13
N THR A 12 -5.61 3.16 9.12
CA THR A 12 -7.05 2.91 9.01
C THR A 12 -7.79 3.50 10.22
N LYS A 13 -7.23 3.34 11.43
CA LYS A 13 -7.75 3.97 12.64
C LYS A 13 -7.74 5.49 12.54
N MET A 14 -6.63 6.07 12.12
CA MET A 14 -6.51 7.53 11.95
C MET A 14 -7.50 8.07 10.90
N MET A 15 -7.70 7.39 9.79
CA MET A 15 -8.71 7.77 8.77
C MET A 15 -10.11 7.83 9.39
N ARG A 16 -10.47 6.84 10.21
CA ARG A 16 -11.75 6.83 10.92
C ARG A 16 -11.90 8.04 11.84
N GLU A 17 -10.91 8.29 12.67
CA GLU A 17 -10.89 9.40 13.63
C GLU A 17 -10.90 10.79 12.94
N GLN A 18 -10.30 10.90 11.76
CA GLN A 18 -10.25 12.13 10.96
C GLN A 18 -11.49 12.40 10.12
N GLY A 19 -12.52 11.56 10.22
CA GLY A 19 -13.82 11.81 9.59
C GLY A 19 -13.99 11.22 8.19
N PHE A 20 -13.32 10.13 7.87
CA PHE A 20 -13.42 9.47 6.56
C PHE A 20 -14.85 9.09 6.18
N VAL A 21 -15.68 8.68 7.14
CA VAL A 21 -17.11 8.39 6.90
C VAL A 21 -17.85 9.64 6.38
N ASN A 22 -17.62 10.79 7.00
CA ASN A 22 -18.24 12.05 6.57
C ASN A 22 -17.75 12.49 5.19
N GLU A 23 -16.43 12.33 4.92
CA GLU A 23 -15.88 12.60 3.59
C GLU A 23 -16.61 11.78 2.52
N VAL A 24 -16.72 10.48 2.70
CA VAL A 24 -17.41 9.60 1.75
C VAL A 24 -18.89 9.99 1.60
N LYS A 25 -19.56 10.30 2.70
CA LYS A 25 -20.95 10.74 2.69
C LYS A 25 -21.16 11.99 1.83
N GLU A 26 -20.26 12.95 1.92
CA GLU A 26 -20.35 14.22 1.16
C GLU A 26 -20.07 14.04 -0.34
N ILE A 27 -19.13 13.14 -0.69
CA ILE A 27 -18.71 13.00 -2.08
C ILE A 27 -19.42 11.89 -2.85
N ARG A 28 -20.14 10.96 -2.15
CA ARG A 28 -20.70 9.75 -2.77
C ARG A 28 -21.57 10.02 -4.00
N SER A 29 -22.34 11.11 -4.01
CA SER A 29 -23.20 11.48 -5.14
C SER A 29 -22.42 11.94 -6.38
N ARG A 30 -21.15 12.30 -6.22
CA ARG A 30 -20.25 12.79 -7.28
C ARG A 30 -19.23 11.75 -7.74
N LEU A 31 -19.16 10.59 -7.05
CA LEU A 31 -18.23 9.53 -7.41
C LEU A 31 -18.65 8.84 -8.71
N GLY A 32 -17.73 8.79 -9.66
CA GLY A 32 -17.89 7.96 -10.85
C GLY A 32 -17.75 6.47 -10.52
N VAL A 33 -18.07 5.61 -11.48
CA VAL A 33 -18.08 4.14 -11.31
C VAL A 33 -16.74 3.60 -10.81
N THR A 34 -15.63 4.10 -11.33
CA THR A 34 -14.29 3.64 -10.93
C THR A 34 -13.95 4.07 -9.50
N ALA A 35 -14.18 5.34 -9.18
CA ALA A 35 -13.87 5.87 -7.85
C ALA A 35 -14.75 5.23 -6.76
N SER A 36 -16.02 4.94 -7.05
CA SER A 36 -16.93 4.29 -6.11
C SER A 36 -16.51 2.86 -5.74
N ARG A 37 -15.70 2.21 -6.58
CA ARG A 37 -15.14 0.88 -6.32
C ARG A 37 -13.77 0.91 -5.65
N ALA A 38 -13.19 2.08 -5.45
CA ALA A 38 -11.89 2.20 -4.79
C ALA A 38 -11.93 1.65 -3.37
N LEU A 39 -10.82 1.04 -2.98
CA LEU A 39 -10.65 0.49 -1.64
C LEU A 39 -10.80 1.61 -0.60
N GLY A 40 -11.64 1.39 0.37
CA GLY A 40 -12.06 2.37 1.36
C GLY A 40 -13.43 2.95 1.03
N TYR A 41 -13.59 3.59 -0.12
CA TYR A 41 -14.88 4.19 -0.51
C TYR A 41 -16.00 3.17 -0.60
N LYS A 42 -15.76 2.04 -1.26
CA LYS A 42 -16.76 0.97 -1.37
C LYS A 42 -17.24 0.48 -0.01
N GLN A 43 -16.33 0.20 0.92
CA GLN A 43 -16.65 -0.31 2.24
C GLN A 43 -17.49 0.69 3.06
N ILE A 44 -17.14 1.97 3.01
CA ILE A 44 -17.90 2.99 3.71
C ILE A 44 -19.27 3.21 3.06
N MET A 45 -19.37 3.15 1.74
CA MET A 45 -20.68 3.20 1.08
C MET A 45 -21.57 2.02 1.46
N ASP A 46 -21.03 0.80 1.54
CA ASP A 46 -21.78 -0.38 2.01
C ASP A 46 -22.29 -0.15 3.45
N TYR A 47 -21.47 0.43 4.33
CA TYR A 47 -21.90 0.83 5.66
C TYR A 47 -23.03 1.88 5.62
N LEU A 48 -22.89 2.93 4.83
CA LEU A 48 -23.91 3.99 4.69
C LEU A 48 -25.23 3.46 4.10
N ASP A 49 -25.17 2.40 3.31
CA ASP A 49 -26.32 1.71 2.74
C ASP A 49 -26.93 0.65 3.71
N GLY A 50 -26.35 0.48 4.89
CA GLY A 50 -26.85 -0.45 5.91
C GLY A 50 -26.50 -1.92 5.66
N LEU A 51 -25.54 -2.21 4.77
CA LEU A 51 -25.12 -3.58 4.41
C LEU A 51 -24.17 -4.20 5.42
N CYS A 52 -23.49 -3.41 6.22
CA CYS A 52 -22.57 -3.84 7.28
C CYS A 52 -22.47 -2.80 8.38
N SER A 53 -21.83 -3.15 9.51
CA SER A 53 -21.52 -2.20 10.56
C SER A 53 -20.33 -1.31 10.18
N GLU A 54 -20.16 -0.18 10.87
CA GLU A 54 -18.99 0.68 10.70
C GLU A 54 -17.69 -0.07 11.04
N ASP A 55 -17.71 -0.86 12.14
CA ASP A 55 -16.55 -1.66 12.55
C ASP A 55 -16.17 -2.69 11.48
N ASP A 56 -17.15 -3.37 10.90
CA ASP A 56 -16.92 -4.32 9.81
C ASP A 56 -16.33 -3.63 8.57
N ALA A 57 -16.84 -2.44 8.21
CA ALA A 57 -16.32 -1.68 7.08
C ALA A 57 -14.84 -1.32 7.27
N PHE A 58 -14.45 -0.78 8.43
CA PHE A 58 -13.06 -0.44 8.70
C PHE A 58 -12.16 -1.66 8.84
N SER A 59 -12.64 -2.75 9.42
CA SER A 59 -11.93 -4.03 9.46
C SER A 59 -11.65 -4.57 8.04
N ASP A 60 -12.65 -4.52 7.16
CA ASP A 60 -12.49 -4.95 5.76
C ASP A 60 -11.51 -4.06 4.98
N ILE A 61 -11.53 -2.73 5.23
CA ILE A 61 -10.54 -1.81 4.66
C ILE A 61 -9.12 -2.22 5.04
N ALA A 62 -8.87 -2.44 6.34
CA ALA A 62 -7.54 -2.83 6.81
C ALA A 62 -7.09 -4.17 6.20
N GLN A 63 -7.94 -5.19 6.22
CA GLN A 63 -7.63 -6.51 5.66
C GLN A 63 -7.34 -6.46 4.15
N LYS A 64 -8.16 -5.76 3.38
CA LYS A 64 -7.98 -5.63 1.94
C LYS A 64 -6.74 -4.81 1.58
N THR A 65 -6.41 -3.79 2.38
CA THR A 65 -5.18 -3.02 2.21
C THR A 65 -3.95 -3.89 2.43
N LYS A 66 -3.92 -4.68 3.49
CA LYS A 66 -2.85 -5.64 3.75
C LYS A 66 -2.72 -6.66 2.61
N ARG A 67 -3.86 -7.18 2.13
CA ARG A 67 -3.88 -8.11 1.00
C ARG A 67 -3.36 -7.48 -0.30
N LEU A 68 -3.73 -6.23 -0.56
CA LEU A 68 -3.21 -5.48 -1.71
C LEU A 68 -1.70 -5.30 -1.62
N ALA A 69 -1.19 -4.90 -0.45
CA ALA A 69 0.25 -4.78 -0.22
C ALA A 69 0.99 -6.10 -0.49
N ARG A 70 0.47 -7.24 0.00
CA ARG A 70 1.06 -8.56 -0.27
C ARG A 70 1.08 -8.89 -1.78
N LYS A 71 0.01 -8.57 -2.49
CA LYS A 71 -0.03 -8.75 -3.95
C LYS A 71 1.02 -7.90 -4.66
N GLN A 72 1.15 -6.63 -4.27
CA GLN A 72 2.17 -5.74 -4.82
C GLN A 72 3.58 -6.28 -4.56
N MET A 73 3.84 -6.74 -3.34
CA MET A 73 5.12 -7.34 -2.97
C MET A 73 5.42 -8.60 -3.80
N GLY A 74 4.43 -9.48 -3.99
CA GLY A 74 4.58 -10.67 -4.82
C GLY A 74 4.81 -10.38 -6.30
N TRP A 75 4.22 -9.30 -6.81
CA TRP A 75 4.42 -8.85 -8.18
C TRP A 75 5.80 -8.23 -8.39
N PHE A 76 6.12 -7.23 -7.61
CA PHE A 76 7.37 -6.48 -7.73
C PHE A 76 8.59 -7.30 -7.30
N GLY A 77 8.43 -8.23 -6.37
CA GLY A 77 9.51 -9.13 -5.95
C GLY A 77 10.03 -10.09 -7.03
N ARG A 78 9.30 -10.24 -8.14
CA ARG A 78 9.71 -11.05 -9.29
C ARG A 78 10.50 -10.27 -10.33
N ASP A 79 10.48 -8.96 -10.27
CA ASP A 79 11.16 -8.10 -11.24
C ASP A 79 12.52 -7.68 -10.69
N SER A 80 13.58 -8.24 -11.25
CA SER A 80 14.98 -7.94 -10.86
C SER A 80 15.40 -6.50 -11.10
N ARG A 81 14.62 -5.71 -11.86
CA ARG A 81 14.90 -4.30 -12.11
C ARG A 81 14.44 -3.39 -10.97
N ILE A 82 13.69 -3.91 -10.01
CA ILE A 82 13.17 -3.14 -8.88
C ILE A 82 14.23 -3.01 -7.79
N HIS A 83 14.53 -1.78 -7.44
CA HIS A 83 15.41 -1.45 -6.34
C HIS A 83 14.60 -1.29 -5.05
N TRP A 84 14.81 -2.22 -4.12
CA TRP A 84 14.15 -2.21 -2.82
C TRP A 84 14.88 -1.30 -1.84
N VAL A 85 14.14 -0.40 -1.21
CA VAL A 85 14.66 0.52 -0.21
C VAL A 85 13.87 0.34 1.08
N ASN A 86 14.58 0.24 2.21
CA ASN A 86 13.92 0.15 3.52
C ASN A 86 13.36 1.53 3.89
N ALA A 87 12.02 1.65 3.89
CA ALA A 87 11.33 2.90 4.20
C ALA A 87 11.54 3.40 5.65
N LEU A 88 12.05 2.54 6.54
CA LEU A 88 12.30 2.87 7.95
C LEU A 88 13.72 3.33 8.22
N GLN A 89 14.63 3.23 7.24
CA GLN A 89 15.99 3.71 7.43
C GLN A 89 16.07 5.23 7.45
N PRO A 90 16.93 5.84 8.30
CA PRO A 90 16.99 7.29 8.46
C PRO A 90 17.38 8.06 7.19
N ASP A 91 18.18 7.45 6.32
CA ASP A 91 18.71 8.01 5.08
C ASP A 91 17.93 7.58 3.83
N VAL A 92 16.69 7.14 3.98
CA VAL A 92 15.84 6.62 2.88
C VAL A 92 15.75 7.58 1.68
N VAL A 93 15.69 8.87 1.93
CA VAL A 93 15.62 9.89 0.86
C VAL A 93 16.94 9.95 0.10
N ASP A 94 18.07 10.00 0.81
CA ASP A 94 19.40 10.07 0.18
C ASP A 94 19.71 8.82 -0.63
N VAL A 95 19.38 7.64 -0.10
CA VAL A 95 19.52 6.36 -0.80
C VAL A 95 18.65 6.33 -2.06
N SER A 96 17.39 6.75 -1.95
CA SER A 96 16.48 6.80 -3.10
C SER A 96 16.96 7.77 -4.16
N MET A 97 17.46 8.95 -3.78
CA MET A 97 18.02 9.92 -4.72
C MET A 97 19.27 9.43 -5.42
N LYS A 98 20.16 8.69 -4.74
CA LYS A 98 21.32 8.05 -5.37
C LYS A 98 20.91 7.07 -6.47
N ILE A 99 19.87 6.25 -6.20
CA ILE A 99 19.35 5.29 -7.19
C ILE A 99 18.77 6.05 -8.40
N ILE A 100 17.97 7.09 -8.17
CA ILE A 100 17.37 7.91 -9.25
C ILE A 100 18.46 8.57 -10.09
N ASN A 101 19.45 9.18 -9.47
CA ASN A 101 20.55 9.83 -10.18
C ASN A 101 21.39 8.82 -10.97
N ALA A 102 21.64 7.63 -10.44
CA ALA A 102 22.31 6.57 -11.16
C ALA A 102 21.51 6.11 -12.40
N ALA A 103 20.17 6.03 -12.27
CA ALA A 103 19.30 5.74 -13.41
C ALA A 103 19.38 6.80 -14.50
N ASP A 104 19.30 8.07 -14.12
CA ASP A 104 19.36 9.20 -15.05
C ASP A 104 20.71 9.30 -15.77
N ASN A 105 21.78 8.90 -15.11
CA ASN A 105 23.15 8.87 -15.68
C ASN A 105 23.44 7.60 -16.49
N GLY A 106 22.52 6.62 -16.52
CA GLY A 106 22.74 5.34 -17.17
C GLY A 106 23.75 4.42 -16.47
N ASP A 107 24.04 4.67 -15.19
CA ASP A 107 25.07 3.99 -14.40
C ASP A 107 24.58 2.69 -13.74
N PHE A 108 23.44 2.13 -14.15
CA PHE A 108 22.96 0.85 -13.60
C PHE A 108 23.90 -0.28 -13.99
N LYS A 109 24.56 -0.84 -12.97
CA LYS A 109 25.33 -2.07 -13.07
C LYS A 109 24.48 -3.25 -12.62
N ASP A 110 24.70 -4.40 -13.24
CA ASP A 110 24.02 -5.66 -12.92
C ASP A 110 24.17 -6.06 -11.43
N ASP A 111 25.23 -5.63 -10.77
CA ASP A 111 25.50 -5.88 -9.34
C ASP A 111 24.45 -5.27 -8.41
N LEU A 112 23.88 -4.11 -8.76
CA LEU A 112 22.81 -3.48 -7.97
C LEU A 112 21.48 -4.25 -8.08
N ILE A 113 21.27 -4.92 -9.18
CA ILE A 113 20.11 -5.77 -9.43
C ILE A 113 20.17 -7.02 -8.54
N ALA A 114 21.36 -7.61 -8.38
CA ALA A 114 21.57 -8.79 -7.55
C ALA A 114 21.31 -8.50 -6.06
N GLU A 115 21.75 -7.34 -5.56
CA GLU A 115 21.46 -6.92 -4.17
C GLU A 115 19.97 -6.66 -3.94
N SER A 116 19.27 -6.06 -4.90
CA SER A 116 17.84 -5.80 -4.77
C SER A 116 17.00 -7.07 -4.72
N THR A 117 17.44 -8.13 -5.39
CA THR A 117 16.76 -9.43 -5.36
C THR A 117 16.97 -10.20 -4.05
N SER A 118 18.02 -9.87 -3.26
CA SER A 118 18.24 -10.49 -1.96
C SER A 118 17.17 -10.16 -0.91
N HIS A 119 16.43 -9.07 -1.12
CA HIS A 119 15.27 -8.69 -0.32
C HIS A 119 13.96 -9.36 -0.77
N HIS A 120 14.07 -10.33 -1.65
CA HIS A 120 12.93 -11.06 -2.17
C HIS A 120 12.15 -11.73 -1.03
N LEU A 121 10.87 -11.47 -1.01
CA LEU A 121 9.93 -11.98 -0.01
C LEU A 121 9.51 -13.42 -0.31
N GLY A 122 10.47 -14.32 -0.44
CA GLY A 122 10.23 -15.73 -0.74
C GLY A 122 9.23 -16.41 0.20
N ALA A 123 9.13 -15.94 1.43
CA ALA A 123 8.18 -16.43 2.42
C ALA A 123 6.73 -15.95 2.22
N LEU A 124 6.44 -15.09 1.23
CA LEU A 124 5.10 -14.56 0.97
C LEU A 124 4.36 -15.25 -0.18
N ILE A 125 5.00 -16.22 -0.83
CA ILE A 125 4.44 -16.92 -2.00
C ILE A 125 3.69 -18.19 -1.57
N ASP A 126 3.95 -18.71 -0.38
CA ASP A 126 3.42 -19.99 0.10
C ASP A 126 2.18 -19.87 1.01
N GLU A 127 1.52 -18.70 1.08
CA GLU A 127 0.26 -18.52 1.81
C GLU A 127 -0.90 -18.09 0.91
#